data_841aa809b003511a1ead830e0bcd1ca1
#
_entry.id   841aa809b003511a1ead830e0bcd1ca1
#
_cell.length_a   1.000
_cell.length_b   1.000
_cell.length_c   1.000
_cell.angle_alpha   90.00
_cell.angle_beta   90.00
_cell.angle_gamma   90.00
#
_symmetry.space_group_name_H-M   'P 1'
#
loop_
_entity.id
_entity.type
_entity.pdbx_description
1 polymer ?
#
loop_
_entity_poly.entity_id
_entity_poly.type
_entity_poly.pdbx_seq_one_letter_code
_entity_poly.pdbx_strand_id
1 'polypeptide(L)'
;MGKKKKMANSLKEEFLRSQDEKGQSTAFSFLDLEKYALPLLKEAGVEEAELDLRLLLQEAFSLDTKDYLLGKREAVFTLYRKRAEEKPALSSSRVTGDLALSSSADEEPDSALNRLFTFLEKRLRRIPLSQILGRREFFGLSFLVNENVLSPRQDTECIVERILEEEEKWKSLGEQDKRSGKKIELTDESVGVAGCKVLSILDLCTGSGCIGLTLAKNLHCKTVLLLDKSDKALEVAKENYRRLFLEQESAKEEWQCSVLSSGRELDPNRIREQVLNPSVHFLESDLFDALPSFMEEKGISAFDILVSNPPYIRRDVIETLDAEVALHEPVLALDGGGDGLDFYRRIAKEGKCFLLPGGRVYLEIGYDQGESVKSIFQKEGYREVEVFQDYEGRDRGLYAVSPT
;
A
#
# COMPACT_ATOMS: atom_id res chain seq x y z
N MET A 1 -19.13 7.66 21.13
CA MET A 1 -19.47 8.65 20.07
C MET A 1 -19.67 10.07 20.59
N GLY A 2 -20.36 10.31 21.72
CA GLY A 2 -20.69 11.69 22.16
C GLY A 2 -19.51 12.61 22.55
N LYS A 3 -18.44 12.10 23.17
CA LYS A 3 -17.28 12.93 23.58
C LYS A 3 -16.41 13.38 22.40
N LYS A 4 -16.27 12.54 21.35
CA LYS A 4 -15.47 12.86 20.15
C LYS A 4 -16.09 13.99 19.32
N LYS A 5 -17.41 13.95 19.13
CA LYS A 5 -18.14 15.01 18.39
C LYS A 5 -18.10 16.37 19.13
N LYS A 6 -17.90 16.35 20.44
CA LYS A 6 -17.84 17.55 21.27
C LYS A 6 -16.53 18.32 21.16
N MET A 7 -15.40 17.65 20.86
CA MET A 7 -14.09 18.28 20.74
C MET A 7 -13.87 18.94 19.37
N ALA A 8 -14.24 18.26 18.27
CA ALA A 8 -14.17 18.83 16.92
C ALA A 8 -15.08 20.06 16.77
N ASN A 9 -16.28 20.02 17.36
CA ASN A 9 -17.16 21.18 17.42
C ASN A 9 -16.52 22.32 18.24
N SER A 10 -15.81 22.02 19.32
CA SER A 10 -15.11 23.03 20.14
C SER A 10 -14.00 23.75 19.36
N LEU A 11 -13.17 23.03 18.62
CA LEU A 11 -12.12 23.61 17.77
C LEU A 11 -12.69 24.49 16.65
N LYS A 12 -13.76 24.01 15.99
CA LYS A 12 -14.47 24.78 14.97
C LYS A 12 -15.07 26.05 15.54
N GLU A 13 -15.76 25.96 16.67
CA GLU A 13 -16.37 27.12 17.33
C GLU A 13 -15.32 28.14 17.79
N GLU A 14 -14.18 27.68 18.30
CA GLU A 14 -13.05 28.54 18.70
C GLU A 14 -12.47 29.27 17.50
N PHE A 15 -12.21 28.54 16.40
CA PHE A 15 -11.78 29.18 15.15
C PHE A 15 -12.79 30.24 14.68
N LEU A 16 -14.07 29.91 14.58
CA LEU A 16 -15.10 30.85 14.10
C LEU A 16 -15.20 32.09 14.99
N ARG A 17 -15.16 31.95 16.31
CA ARG A 17 -15.09 33.10 17.22
C ARG A 17 -13.88 33.98 16.96
N SER A 18 -12.71 33.40 16.71
CA SER A 18 -11.49 34.14 16.38
C SER A 18 -11.61 34.93 15.08
N GLN A 19 -12.43 34.49 14.13
CA GLN A 19 -12.72 35.21 12.89
C GLN A 19 -13.80 36.30 13.09
N ASP A 20 -14.80 36.04 13.94
CA ASP A 20 -15.82 37.05 14.31
C ASP A 20 -15.19 38.25 14.96
N GLU A 21 -14.23 38.09 15.90
CA GLU A 21 -13.49 39.14 16.54
C GLU A 21 -12.69 40.01 15.55
N LYS A 22 -12.30 39.42 14.40
CA LYS A 22 -11.63 40.12 13.28
C LYS A 22 -12.60 40.73 12.26
N GLY A 23 -13.91 40.58 12.45
CA GLY A 23 -14.94 40.98 11.48
C GLY A 23 -14.97 40.18 10.19
N GLN A 24 -14.48 38.90 10.23
CA GLN A 24 -14.29 38.01 9.07
C GLN A 24 -15.12 36.71 9.17
N SER A 25 -16.18 36.68 9.94
CA SER A 25 -16.93 35.45 10.26
C SER A 25 -17.37 34.60 9.05
N THR A 26 -17.53 35.21 7.89
CA THR A 26 -17.94 34.52 6.65
C THR A 26 -16.91 34.64 5.52
N ALA A 27 -15.77 35.26 5.74
CA ALA A 27 -14.81 35.61 4.70
C ALA A 27 -13.37 35.11 4.97
N PHE A 28 -13.20 34.08 5.80
CA PHE A 28 -11.88 33.51 6.06
C PHE A 28 -11.33 32.73 4.86
N SER A 29 -10.02 32.71 4.72
CA SER A 29 -9.28 32.03 3.68
C SER A 29 -8.65 30.72 4.19
N PHE A 30 -8.09 29.87 3.27
CA PHE A 30 -7.26 28.75 3.68
C PHE A 30 -6.04 29.18 4.47
N LEU A 31 -5.49 30.37 4.18
CA LEU A 31 -4.38 30.94 4.95
C LEU A 31 -4.76 31.22 6.41
N ASP A 32 -6.01 31.59 6.67
CA ASP A 32 -6.48 31.80 8.05
C ASP A 32 -6.69 30.50 8.80
N LEU A 33 -7.17 29.44 8.11
CA LEU A 33 -7.21 28.08 8.63
C LEU A 33 -5.82 27.54 8.95
N GLU A 34 -4.84 27.78 8.07
CA GLU A 34 -3.44 27.39 8.32
C GLU A 34 -2.85 28.10 9.53
N LYS A 35 -3.03 29.42 9.64
CA LYS A 35 -2.54 30.20 10.80
C LYS A 35 -3.12 29.72 12.11
N TYR A 36 -4.34 29.21 12.10
CA TYR A 36 -4.99 28.65 13.29
C TYR A 36 -4.51 27.23 13.60
N ALA A 37 -4.51 26.33 12.61
CA ALA A 37 -4.32 24.91 12.84
C ALA A 37 -2.84 24.49 12.92
N LEU A 38 -1.93 25.17 12.20
CA LEU A 38 -0.52 24.80 12.16
C LEU A 38 0.19 24.87 13.51
N PRO A 39 0.01 25.92 14.34
CA PRO A 39 0.57 25.94 15.69
C PRO A 39 0.09 24.77 16.55
N LEU A 40 -1.20 24.42 16.47
CA LEU A 40 -1.78 23.32 17.23
C LEU A 40 -1.16 21.96 16.86
N LEU A 41 -0.96 21.72 15.55
CA LEU A 41 -0.33 20.48 15.08
C LEU A 41 1.14 20.40 15.52
N LYS A 42 1.89 21.50 15.47
CA LYS A 42 3.27 21.58 15.95
C LYS A 42 3.37 21.36 17.46
N GLU A 43 2.49 21.96 18.22
CA GLU A 43 2.43 21.75 19.68
C GLU A 43 2.07 20.30 20.06
N ALA A 44 1.23 19.64 19.25
CA ALA A 44 0.94 18.23 19.38
C ALA A 44 2.10 17.30 18.96
N GLY A 45 3.23 17.84 18.49
CA GLY A 45 4.42 17.11 18.09
C GLY A 45 4.33 16.47 16.70
N VAL A 46 3.45 16.97 15.82
CA VAL A 46 3.38 16.50 14.43
C VAL A 46 4.59 17.02 13.66
N GLU A 47 5.46 16.14 13.19
CA GLU A 47 6.73 16.53 12.55
C GLU A 47 6.50 17.23 11.21
N GLU A 48 5.68 16.68 10.33
CA GLU A 48 5.37 17.21 9.01
C GLU A 48 4.07 18.05 9.02
N ALA A 49 3.88 18.88 10.06
CA ALA A 49 2.64 19.61 10.30
C ALA A 49 2.14 20.43 9.10
N GLU A 50 3.05 21.07 8.33
CA GLU A 50 2.71 21.83 7.14
C GLU A 50 2.18 20.97 6.00
N LEU A 51 2.81 19.82 5.76
CA LEU A 51 2.39 18.87 4.74
C LEU A 51 1.06 18.24 5.11
N ASP A 52 0.96 17.76 6.35
CA ASP A 52 -0.26 17.14 6.87
C ASP A 52 -1.45 18.07 6.78
N LEU A 53 -1.30 19.30 7.25
CA LEU A 53 -2.38 20.28 7.21
C LEU A 53 -2.82 20.58 5.77
N ARG A 54 -1.87 20.71 4.84
CA ARG A 54 -2.20 20.90 3.42
C ARG A 54 -3.02 19.74 2.88
N LEU A 55 -2.61 18.51 3.14
CA LEU A 55 -3.31 17.32 2.67
C LEU A 55 -4.70 17.18 3.30
N LEU A 56 -4.83 17.49 4.59
CA LEU A 56 -6.12 17.53 5.28
C LEU A 56 -7.07 18.59 4.69
N LEU A 57 -6.55 19.77 4.35
CA LEU A 57 -7.31 20.83 3.69
C LEU A 57 -7.76 20.38 2.29
N GLN A 58 -6.84 19.86 1.49
CA GLN A 58 -7.15 19.36 0.15
C GLN A 58 -8.23 18.28 0.18
N GLU A 59 -8.13 17.32 1.11
CA GLU A 59 -9.12 16.27 1.27
C GLU A 59 -10.47 16.79 1.76
N ALA A 60 -10.47 17.62 2.82
CA ALA A 60 -11.70 18.16 3.40
C ALA A 60 -12.51 18.98 2.40
N PHE A 61 -11.83 19.73 1.53
CA PHE A 61 -12.45 20.62 0.55
C PHE A 61 -12.45 20.04 -0.88
N SER A 62 -12.03 18.78 -1.07
CA SER A 62 -11.92 18.10 -2.37
C SER A 62 -11.14 18.91 -3.41
N LEU A 63 -9.99 19.48 -3.00
CA LEU A 63 -9.13 20.33 -3.83
C LEU A 63 -7.93 19.53 -4.36
N ASP A 64 -7.56 19.78 -5.61
CA ASP A 64 -6.24 19.41 -6.06
C ASP A 64 -5.16 20.41 -5.60
N THR A 65 -3.88 20.08 -5.79
CA THR A 65 -2.76 20.93 -5.34
C THR A 65 -2.78 22.29 -6.03
N LYS A 66 -3.17 22.36 -7.31
CA LYS A 66 -3.23 23.60 -8.07
C LYS A 66 -4.33 24.53 -7.53
N ASP A 67 -5.53 23.98 -7.36
CA ASP A 67 -6.69 24.74 -6.84
C ASP A 67 -6.43 25.26 -5.43
N TYR A 68 -5.81 24.43 -4.58
CA TYR A 68 -5.41 24.87 -3.23
C TYR A 68 -4.40 26.03 -3.26
N LEU A 69 -3.33 25.91 -4.07
CA LEU A 69 -2.28 26.92 -4.13
C LEU A 69 -2.78 28.25 -4.70
N LEU A 70 -3.59 28.20 -5.76
CA LEU A 70 -4.16 29.40 -6.39
C LEU A 70 -5.22 30.06 -5.49
N GLY A 71 -6.03 29.27 -4.82
CA GLY A 71 -7.12 29.73 -3.95
C GLY A 71 -6.72 30.07 -2.52
N LYS A 72 -5.46 29.88 -2.14
CA LYS A 72 -5.01 29.97 -0.74
C LYS A 72 -5.40 31.27 0.00
N ARG A 73 -5.48 32.39 -0.72
CA ARG A 73 -5.83 33.73 -0.18
C ARG A 73 -7.27 34.15 -0.45
N GLU A 74 -8.01 33.36 -1.23
CA GLU A 74 -9.43 33.65 -1.50
C GLU A 74 -10.29 33.17 -0.33
N ALA A 75 -11.45 33.81 -0.14
CA ALA A 75 -12.40 33.33 0.85
C ALA A 75 -12.89 31.93 0.48
N VAL A 76 -12.84 31.00 1.42
CA VAL A 76 -13.16 29.57 1.21
C VAL A 76 -14.54 29.41 0.57
N PHE A 77 -15.54 30.16 1.03
CA PHE A 77 -16.89 30.10 0.47
C PHE A 77 -17.00 30.63 -0.96
N THR A 78 -16.13 31.58 -1.36
CA THR A 78 -16.10 32.10 -2.72
C THR A 78 -15.51 31.09 -3.68
N LEU A 79 -14.43 30.41 -3.29
CA LEU A 79 -13.82 29.33 -4.06
C LEU A 79 -14.79 28.18 -4.28
N TYR A 80 -15.54 27.81 -3.26
CA TYR A 80 -16.52 26.73 -3.34
C TYR A 80 -17.64 27.04 -4.33
N ARG A 81 -18.14 28.29 -4.35
CA ARG A 81 -19.14 28.77 -5.31
C ARG A 81 -18.62 28.77 -6.75
N LYS A 82 -17.43 29.33 -6.99
CA LYS A 82 -16.82 29.34 -8.32
C LYS A 82 -16.70 27.92 -8.90
N ARG A 83 -16.28 26.95 -8.09
CA ARG A 83 -16.16 25.56 -8.51
C ARG A 83 -17.48 24.89 -8.86
N ALA A 84 -18.52 25.16 -8.10
CA ALA A 84 -19.86 24.68 -8.37
C ALA A 84 -20.41 25.23 -9.71
N GLU A 85 -20.02 26.45 -10.06
CA GLU A 85 -20.39 27.10 -11.33
C GLU A 85 -19.55 26.58 -12.52
N GLU A 86 -18.25 26.24 -12.32
CA GLU A 86 -17.33 25.80 -13.38
C GLU A 86 -17.43 24.31 -13.74
N LYS A 87 -17.96 23.47 -12.85
CA LYS A 87 -18.22 22.05 -13.12
C LYS A 87 -19.72 21.76 -13.04
N PRO A 88 -20.51 22.06 -14.07
CA PRO A 88 -21.86 21.53 -14.16
C PRO A 88 -21.76 20.01 -14.18
N ALA A 89 -22.59 19.36 -13.36
CA ALA A 89 -22.64 17.93 -13.08
C ALA A 89 -22.27 17.05 -14.30
N LEU A 90 -21.05 16.56 -14.35
CA LEU A 90 -20.74 15.38 -15.16
C LEU A 90 -21.45 14.21 -14.47
N SER A 91 -22.47 13.72 -15.19
CA SER A 91 -23.39 12.67 -14.83
C SER A 91 -22.73 11.55 -14.00
N SER A 92 -23.37 11.32 -12.86
CA SER A 92 -23.23 10.19 -11.97
C SER A 92 -22.91 8.87 -12.66
N SER A 93 -21.68 8.43 -12.60
CA SER A 93 -21.38 7.00 -12.58
C SER A 93 -21.28 6.62 -11.10
N ARG A 94 -22.33 5.93 -10.63
CA ARG A 94 -22.46 5.41 -9.27
C ARG A 94 -21.33 4.43 -9.00
N VAL A 95 -20.38 4.83 -8.16
CA VAL A 95 -19.56 3.88 -7.41
C VAL A 95 -20.29 3.63 -6.10
N THR A 96 -21.01 2.52 -6.05
CA THR A 96 -21.70 2.06 -4.85
C THR A 96 -20.70 1.31 -3.97
N GLY A 97 -20.23 1.97 -2.92
CA GLY A 97 -19.47 1.36 -1.83
C GLY A 97 -19.48 2.31 -0.64
N ASP A 98 -19.98 1.88 0.51
CA ASP A 98 -20.33 2.66 1.72
C ASP A 98 -19.16 3.35 2.45
N LEU A 99 -18.03 3.62 1.80
CA LEU A 99 -16.90 4.44 2.30
C LEU A 99 -16.33 5.41 1.26
N ALA A 100 -16.95 5.55 0.11
CA ALA A 100 -16.67 6.67 -0.77
C ALA A 100 -17.26 7.93 -0.12
N LEU A 101 -16.40 8.77 0.46
CA LEU A 101 -16.75 10.16 0.75
C LEU A 101 -17.23 10.74 -0.57
N SER A 102 -18.55 10.90 -0.69
CA SER A 102 -19.20 11.38 -1.90
C SER A 102 -18.63 12.76 -2.25
N SER A 103 -17.83 12.84 -3.29
CA SER A 103 -17.49 14.11 -3.91
C SER A 103 -18.68 14.61 -4.72
N SER A 104 -19.76 14.98 -4.04
CA SER A 104 -20.85 15.69 -4.70
C SER A 104 -20.49 17.17 -4.76
N ALA A 105 -20.55 17.74 -5.97
CA ALA A 105 -20.39 19.18 -6.21
C ALA A 105 -21.45 20.04 -5.45
N ASP A 106 -22.36 19.40 -4.74
CA ASP A 106 -23.47 19.98 -3.99
C ASP A 106 -23.25 20.01 -2.46
N GLU A 107 -22.05 19.61 -1.97
CA GLU A 107 -21.78 19.69 -0.53
C GLU A 107 -21.63 21.14 -0.08
N GLU A 108 -22.37 21.53 0.96
CA GLU A 108 -22.24 22.85 1.55
C GLU A 108 -20.85 23.08 2.18
N PRO A 109 -20.27 24.28 2.06
CA PRO A 109 -18.95 24.62 2.63
C PRO A 109 -18.84 24.29 4.13
N ASP A 110 -19.94 24.33 4.85
CA ASP A 110 -19.99 23.97 6.28
C ASP A 110 -19.73 22.47 6.53
N SER A 111 -20.11 21.61 5.60
CA SER A 111 -19.81 20.17 5.64
C SER A 111 -18.30 19.91 5.49
N ALA A 112 -17.64 20.59 4.54
CA ALA A 112 -16.19 20.50 4.34
C ALA A 112 -15.43 21.01 5.58
N LEU A 113 -15.88 22.11 6.16
CA LEU A 113 -15.29 22.65 7.38
C LEU A 113 -15.42 21.67 8.56
N ASN A 114 -16.60 21.03 8.72
CA ASN A 114 -16.79 20.01 9.74
C ASN A 114 -15.86 18.80 9.52
N ARG A 115 -15.65 18.37 8.27
CA ARG A 115 -14.66 17.33 7.94
C ARG A 115 -13.26 17.75 8.35
N LEU A 116 -12.83 18.95 7.98
CA LEU A 116 -11.51 19.46 8.35
C LEU A 116 -11.28 19.41 9.86
N PHE A 117 -12.21 19.95 10.65
CA PHE A 117 -12.04 19.95 12.10
C PHE A 117 -12.10 18.55 12.70
N THR A 118 -12.84 17.62 12.10
CA THR A 118 -12.78 16.20 12.47
C THR A 118 -11.42 15.60 12.16
N PHE A 119 -10.83 15.92 11.01
CA PHE A 119 -9.48 15.48 10.65
C PHE A 119 -8.42 16.08 11.57
N LEU A 120 -8.52 17.38 11.86
CA LEU A 120 -7.61 18.06 12.80
C LEU A 120 -7.68 17.43 14.20
N GLU A 121 -8.88 17.18 14.75
CA GLU A 121 -9.02 16.50 16.04
C GLU A 121 -8.30 15.16 16.05
N LYS A 122 -8.48 14.34 14.98
CA LYS A 122 -7.79 13.06 14.86
C LYS A 122 -6.27 13.25 14.81
N ARG A 123 -5.78 14.21 14.03
CA ARG A 123 -4.35 14.45 13.85
C ARG A 123 -3.69 14.98 15.12
N LEU A 124 -4.36 15.85 15.86
CA LEU A 124 -3.93 16.31 17.20
C LEU A 124 -3.81 15.16 18.22
N ARG A 125 -4.52 14.07 18.00
CA ARG A 125 -4.39 12.83 18.79
C ARG A 125 -3.34 11.89 18.23
N ARG A 126 -2.51 12.36 17.31
CA ARG A 126 -1.41 11.63 16.67
C ARG A 126 -1.89 10.41 15.86
N ILE A 127 -3.17 10.37 15.40
CA ILE A 127 -3.61 9.34 14.45
C ILE A 127 -2.85 9.57 13.13
N PRO A 128 -2.26 8.51 12.52
CA PRO A 128 -1.53 8.64 11.26
C PRO A 128 -2.36 9.31 10.16
N LEU A 129 -1.75 10.19 9.38
CA LEU A 129 -2.42 10.89 8.28
C LEU A 129 -3.09 9.91 7.30
N SER A 130 -2.42 8.83 6.95
CA SER A 130 -2.96 7.78 6.08
C SER A 130 -4.25 7.15 6.60
N GLN A 131 -4.35 6.92 7.91
CA GLN A 131 -5.57 6.40 8.54
C GLN A 131 -6.69 7.46 8.61
N ILE A 132 -6.32 8.75 8.72
CA ILE A 132 -7.30 9.86 8.66
C ILE A 132 -7.90 9.97 7.27
N LEU A 133 -7.05 9.91 6.24
CA LEU A 133 -7.43 9.96 4.83
C LEU A 133 -8.01 8.64 4.31
N GLY A 134 -7.82 7.54 5.05
CA GLY A 134 -8.29 6.20 4.68
C GLY A 134 -7.52 5.57 3.53
N ARG A 135 -6.41 6.18 3.08
CA ARG A 135 -5.60 5.68 1.97
C ARG A 135 -4.14 6.06 2.06
N ARG A 136 -3.29 5.28 1.40
CA ARG A 136 -1.85 5.53 1.21
C ARG A 136 -1.44 5.14 -0.20
N GLU A 137 -0.64 5.95 -0.86
CA GLU A 137 0.02 5.57 -2.11
C GLU A 137 1.20 4.64 -1.83
N PHE A 138 1.33 3.60 -2.65
CA PHE A 138 2.45 2.67 -2.65
C PHE A 138 2.70 2.21 -4.09
N PHE A 139 3.90 2.42 -4.57
CA PHE A 139 4.32 2.08 -5.93
C PHE A 139 3.37 2.58 -7.03
N GLY A 140 2.90 3.82 -6.88
CA GLY A 140 1.95 4.45 -7.81
C GLY A 140 0.51 3.93 -7.75
N LEU A 141 0.19 3.02 -6.81
CA LEU A 141 -1.15 2.51 -6.57
C LEU A 141 -1.71 3.08 -5.26
N SER A 142 -3.02 3.36 -5.23
CA SER A 142 -3.69 3.85 -4.02
C SER A 142 -4.28 2.68 -3.23
N PHE A 143 -3.74 2.44 -2.03
CA PHE A 143 -4.20 1.41 -1.11
C PHE A 143 -5.07 1.98 0.00
N LEU A 144 -6.20 1.34 0.26
CA LEU A 144 -7.01 1.60 1.44
C LEU A 144 -6.25 1.14 2.68
N VAL A 145 -6.27 1.98 3.72
CA VAL A 145 -5.67 1.69 5.03
C VAL A 145 -6.60 2.15 6.16
N ASN A 146 -6.52 1.45 7.27
CA ASN A 146 -7.23 1.80 8.51
C ASN A 146 -6.41 1.31 9.73
N GLU A 147 -6.99 1.36 10.90
CA GLU A 147 -6.36 0.93 12.16
C GLU A 147 -6.02 -0.57 12.24
N ASN A 148 -6.43 -1.38 11.28
CA ASN A 148 -6.20 -2.84 11.30
C ASN A 148 -4.95 -3.26 10.52
N VAL A 149 -4.29 -2.35 9.80
CA VAL A 149 -3.11 -2.64 8.97
C VAL A 149 -1.99 -1.64 9.23
N LEU A 150 -0.76 -2.08 9.07
CA LEU A 150 0.39 -1.18 8.93
C LEU A 150 0.20 -0.35 7.67
N SER A 151 0.37 0.97 7.77
CA SER A 151 0.36 1.84 6.59
C SER A 151 1.55 1.51 5.69
N PRO A 152 1.35 1.28 4.37
CA PRO A 152 2.45 1.04 3.43
C PRO A 152 3.54 2.11 3.56
N ARG A 153 4.79 1.68 3.67
CA ARG A 153 5.96 2.54 3.81
C ARG A 153 6.67 2.68 2.45
N GLN A 154 7.22 3.85 2.18
CA GLN A 154 7.98 4.09 0.97
C GLN A 154 9.24 3.21 0.92
N ASP A 155 9.89 2.97 2.06
CA ASP A 155 11.06 2.10 2.16
C ASP A 155 10.76 0.66 1.69
N THR A 156 9.53 0.18 1.88
CA THR A 156 9.08 -1.14 1.42
C THR A 156 9.03 -1.24 -0.11
N GLU A 157 8.95 -0.12 -0.84
CA GLU A 157 8.93 -0.12 -2.31
C GLU A 157 10.20 -0.71 -2.92
N CYS A 158 11.36 -0.59 -2.24
CA CYS A 158 12.62 -1.18 -2.68
C CYS A 158 12.56 -2.72 -2.79
N ILE A 159 11.70 -3.39 -2.02
CA ILE A 159 11.47 -4.83 -2.11
C ILE A 159 10.78 -5.17 -3.44
N VAL A 160 9.76 -4.41 -3.79
CA VAL A 160 9.03 -4.58 -5.06
C VAL A 160 9.96 -4.30 -6.24
N GLU A 161 10.71 -3.20 -6.20
CA GLU A 161 11.71 -2.87 -7.23
C GLU A 161 12.71 -3.99 -7.43
N ARG A 162 13.31 -4.49 -6.34
CA ARG A 162 14.29 -5.57 -6.42
C ARG A 162 13.71 -6.81 -7.10
N ILE A 163 12.48 -7.20 -6.79
CA ILE A 163 11.79 -8.32 -7.43
C ILE A 163 11.59 -8.06 -8.93
N LEU A 164 11.10 -6.87 -9.31
CA LEU A 164 10.87 -6.52 -10.71
C LEU A 164 12.15 -6.50 -11.53
N GLU A 165 13.23 -5.93 -10.99
CA GLU A 165 14.55 -5.91 -11.64
C GLU A 165 15.12 -7.31 -11.87
N GLU A 166 14.99 -8.20 -10.87
CA GLU A 166 15.46 -9.58 -11.02
C GLU A 166 14.65 -10.31 -12.10
N GLU A 167 13.34 -10.15 -12.14
CA GLU A 167 12.50 -10.76 -13.18
C GLU A 167 12.83 -10.24 -14.59
N GLU A 168 13.16 -8.97 -14.74
CA GLU A 168 13.61 -8.41 -16.03
C GLU A 168 14.96 -8.99 -16.45
N LYS A 169 15.91 -9.14 -15.53
CA LYS A 169 17.19 -9.80 -15.80
C LYS A 169 16.99 -11.23 -16.28
N TRP A 170 16.13 -12.00 -15.61
CA TRP A 170 15.82 -13.38 -16.02
C TRP A 170 15.19 -13.46 -17.42
N LYS A 171 14.27 -12.55 -17.75
CA LYS A 171 13.69 -12.48 -19.11
C LYS A 171 14.76 -12.20 -20.17
N SER A 172 15.64 -11.25 -19.92
CA SER A 172 16.70 -10.86 -20.87
C SER A 172 17.71 -11.98 -21.11
N LEU A 173 18.08 -12.75 -20.08
CA LEU A 173 18.99 -13.91 -20.19
C LEU A 173 18.33 -15.05 -21.00
N GLY A 174 17.05 -15.34 -20.74
CA GLY A 174 16.30 -16.34 -21.50
C GLY A 174 16.14 -16.01 -22.99
N GLU A 175 16.05 -14.73 -23.35
CA GLU A 175 16.04 -14.29 -24.76
C GLU A 175 17.39 -14.42 -25.44
N GLN A 176 18.49 -14.16 -24.73
CA GLN A 176 19.85 -14.32 -25.25
C GLN A 176 20.18 -15.79 -25.52
N ASP A 177 19.81 -16.71 -24.63
CA ASP A 177 20.01 -18.14 -24.81
C ASP A 177 19.18 -18.71 -25.98
N LYS A 178 17.96 -18.23 -26.18
CA LYS A 178 17.16 -18.58 -27.38
C LYS A 178 17.82 -18.13 -28.69
N ARG A 179 18.49 -16.97 -28.71
CA ARG A 179 19.25 -16.47 -29.89
C ARG A 179 20.53 -17.26 -30.12
N SER A 180 21.13 -17.83 -29.07
CA SER A 180 22.34 -18.63 -29.16
C SER A 180 22.11 -20.10 -29.58
N GLY A 181 20.87 -20.52 -29.76
CA GLY A 181 20.50 -21.87 -30.21
C GLY A 181 20.70 -22.97 -29.15
N LYS A 182 20.97 -22.62 -27.92
CA LYS A 182 20.97 -23.58 -26.80
C LYS A 182 19.51 -23.86 -26.41
N LYS A 183 19.06 -25.11 -26.67
CA LYS A 183 17.81 -25.61 -26.09
C LYS A 183 18.00 -25.70 -24.57
N ILE A 184 17.40 -24.79 -23.82
CA ILE A 184 17.09 -25.06 -22.43
C ILE A 184 15.91 -26.02 -22.50
N GLU A 185 16.08 -27.25 -22.05
CA GLU A 185 14.98 -28.16 -21.79
C GLU A 185 14.21 -27.62 -20.55
N LEU A 186 13.36 -26.64 -20.80
CA LEU A 186 12.32 -26.26 -19.86
C LEU A 186 11.26 -27.36 -19.96
N THR A 187 11.44 -28.39 -19.12
CA THR A 187 10.38 -29.34 -18.88
C THR A 187 9.30 -28.59 -18.14
N ASP A 188 8.09 -28.54 -18.77
CA ASP A 188 6.84 -28.36 -18.10
C ASP A 188 6.04 -27.06 -18.32
N GLU A 189 4.76 -27.14 -18.01
CA GLU A 189 3.61 -26.24 -18.22
C GLU A 189 3.76 -24.78 -17.70
N SER A 190 4.96 -24.40 -17.22
CA SER A 190 5.25 -23.07 -16.64
C SER A 190 5.63 -22.01 -17.68
N VAL A 191 5.67 -22.34 -18.98
CA VAL A 191 6.03 -21.39 -20.02
C VAL A 191 4.77 -20.78 -20.61
N GLY A 192 4.44 -19.57 -20.19
CA GLY A 192 3.37 -18.76 -20.76
C GLY A 192 3.63 -18.38 -22.22
N VAL A 193 2.59 -17.84 -22.86
CA VAL A 193 2.64 -17.32 -24.23
C VAL A 193 3.77 -16.29 -24.34
N ALA A 194 4.66 -16.45 -25.33
CA ALA A 194 5.87 -15.66 -25.57
C ALA A 194 7.13 -16.02 -24.75
N GLY A 195 7.15 -17.16 -24.00
CA GLY A 195 8.36 -17.63 -23.30
C GLY A 195 8.70 -16.87 -22.01
N CYS A 196 7.74 -16.13 -21.44
CA CYS A 196 7.85 -15.59 -20.09
C CYS A 196 7.44 -16.64 -19.07
N LYS A 197 8.19 -16.76 -17.98
CA LYS A 197 7.81 -17.60 -16.84
C LYS A 197 6.58 -17.02 -16.18
N VAL A 198 5.60 -17.87 -15.87
CA VAL A 198 4.41 -17.47 -15.11
C VAL A 198 4.66 -17.83 -13.65
N LEU A 199 4.58 -16.85 -12.76
CA LEU A 199 5.02 -16.95 -11.38
C LEU A 199 3.89 -17.30 -10.42
N SER A 200 4.22 -18.07 -9.38
CA SER A 200 3.39 -18.23 -8.19
C SER A 200 4.07 -17.51 -7.01
N ILE A 201 3.36 -16.59 -6.37
CA ILE A 201 3.89 -15.71 -5.33
C ILE A 201 3.15 -15.97 -4.02
N LEU A 202 3.91 -16.06 -2.93
CA LEU A 202 3.42 -16.11 -1.55
C LEU A 202 3.84 -14.82 -0.83
N ASP A 203 2.87 -14.01 -0.44
CA ASP A 203 3.05 -12.78 0.35
C ASP A 203 2.63 -13.07 1.79
N LEU A 204 3.61 -13.20 2.70
CA LEU A 204 3.39 -13.44 4.13
C LEU A 204 3.30 -12.13 4.91
N CYS A 205 2.44 -12.08 5.92
CA CYS A 205 2.18 -10.88 6.70
C CYS A 205 1.72 -9.72 5.79
N THR A 206 0.79 -10.02 4.90
CA THR A 206 0.43 -9.16 3.77
C THR A 206 -0.17 -7.81 4.17
N GLY A 207 -0.75 -7.70 5.37
CA GLY A 207 -1.36 -6.47 5.87
C GLY A 207 -2.43 -5.93 4.92
N SER A 208 -2.18 -4.77 4.33
CA SER A 208 -3.06 -4.14 3.33
C SER A 208 -3.04 -4.82 1.95
N GLY A 209 -2.16 -5.80 1.74
CA GLY A 209 -1.93 -6.43 0.44
C GLY A 209 -1.00 -5.64 -0.47
N CYS A 210 -0.33 -4.59 0.02
CA CYS A 210 0.39 -3.64 -0.85
C CYS A 210 1.51 -4.30 -1.66
N ILE A 211 2.29 -5.23 -1.09
CA ILE A 211 3.36 -5.91 -1.82
C ILE A 211 2.77 -6.89 -2.84
N GLY A 212 1.98 -7.87 -2.37
CA GLY A 212 1.46 -8.94 -3.22
C GLY A 212 0.58 -8.43 -4.37
N LEU A 213 -0.30 -7.45 -4.10
CA LEU A 213 -1.16 -6.87 -5.14
C LEU A 213 -0.38 -5.99 -6.13
N THR A 214 0.68 -5.30 -5.68
CA THR A 214 1.56 -4.56 -6.58
C THR A 214 2.32 -5.51 -7.51
N LEU A 215 2.84 -6.63 -6.98
CA LEU A 215 3.48 -7.66 -7.79
C LEU A 215 2.49 -8.30 -8.77
N ALA A 216 1.26 -8.59 -8.33
CA ALA A 216 0.19 -9.09 -9.20
C ALA A 216 -0.16 -8.16 -10.36
N LYS A 217 0.01 -6.84 -10.20
CA LYS A 217 -0.20 -5.84 -11.27
C LYS A 217 0.96 -5.74 -12.25
N ASN A 218 2.18 -6.02 -11.81
CA ASN A 218 3.40 -5.74 -12.58
C ASN A 218 4.06 -6.99 -13.15
N LEU A 219 3.71 -8.18 -12.67
CA LEU A 219 4.29 -9.45 -13.11
C LEU A 219 3.24 -10.38 -13.74
N HIS A 220 3.72 -11.32 -14.57
CA HIS A 220 2.90 -12.40 -15.06
C HIS A 220 2.75 -13.49 -14.00
N CYS A 221 1.67 -13.43 -13.24
CA CYS A 221 1.40 -14.35 -12.16
C CYS A 221 0.30 -15.35 -12.51
N LYS A 222 0.52 -16.64 -12.19
CA LYS A 222 -0.52 -17.68 -12.17
C LYS A 222 -1.34 -17.56 -10.89
N THR A 223 -0.63 -17.43 -9.78
CA THR A 223 -1.21 -17.41 -8.44
C THR A 223 -0.50 -16.40 -7.57
N VAL A 224 -1.25 -15.62 -6.83
CA VAL A 224 -0.74 -14.77 -5.75
C VAL A 224 -1.54 -15.10 -4.49
N LEU A 225 -0.87 -15.61 -3.48
CA LEU A 225 -1.46 -15.90 -2.19
C LEU A 225 -1.04 -14.85 -1.18
N LEU A 226 -2.01 -14.11 -0.66
CA LEU A 226 -1.86 -13.12 0.40
C LEU A 226 -2.25 -13.75 1.72
N LEU A 227 -1.32 -13.80 2.65
CA LEU A 227 -1.49 -14.48 3.92
C LEU A 227 -1.24 -13.52 5.08
N ASP A 228 -2.15 -13.50 6.04
CA ASP A 228 -1.99 -12.74 7.29
C ASP A 228 -2.62 -13.50 8.45
N LYS A 229 -2.13 -13.23 9.66
CA LYS A 229 -2.71 -13.78 10.89
C LYS A 229 -3.99 -13.04 11.30
N SER A 230 -4.16 -11.81 10.84
CA SER A 230 -5.30 -10.95 11.12
C SER A 230 -6.36 -11.07 10.03
N ASP A 231 -7.54 -11.58 10.38
CA ASP A 231 -8.73 -11.57 9.53
C ASP A 231 -9.11 -10.15 9.10
N LYS A 232 -8.95 -9.17 9.99
CA LYS A 232 -9.23 -7.76 9.72
C LYS A 232 -8.25 -7.14 8.71
N ALA A 233 -6.98 -7.55 8.75
CA ALA A 233 -6.01 -7.14 7.74
C ALA A 233 -6.38 -7.73 6.37
N LEU A 234 -6.77 -8.99 6.33
CA LEU A 234 -7.23 -9.65 5.10
C LEU A 234 -8.50 -9.00 4.52
N GLU A 235 -9.41 -8.50 5.35
CA GLU A 235 -10.57 -7.73 4.86
C GLU A 235 -10.11 -6.45 4.13
N VAL A 236 -9.10 -5.74 4.64
CA VAL A 236 -8.51 -4.58 3.97
C VAL A 236 -7.83 -4.98 2.66
N ALA A 237 -7.06 -6.08 2.67
CA ALA A 237 -6.39 -6.60 1.47
C ALA A 237 -7.39 -7.02 0.38
N LYS A 238 -8.50 -7.70 0.75
CA LYS A 238 -9.59 -8.06 -0.16
C LYS A 238 -10.26 -6.84 -0.78
N GLU A 239 -10.50 -5.80 0.01
CA GLU A 239 -11.07 -4.56 -0.49
C GLU A 239 -10.11 -3.84 -1.43
N ASN A 240 -8.80 -3.84 -1.15
CA ASN A 240 -7.78 -3.31 -2.05
C ASN A 240 -7.73 -4.11 -3.37
N TYR A 241 -7.80 -5.44 -3.30
CA TYR A 241 -7.91 -6.26 -4.50
C TYR A 241 -9.14 -5.91 -5.34
N ARG A 242 -10.32 -5.79 -4.71
CA ARG A 242 -11.56 -5.41 -5.39
C ARG A 242 -11.41 -4.10 -6.15
N ARG A 243 -10.85 -3.07 -5.50
CA ARG A 243 -10.62 -1.74 -6.09
C ARG A 243 -9.61 -1.75 -7.24
N LEU A 244 -8.51 -2.46 -7.04
CA LEU A 244 -7.41 -2.44 -8.00
C LEU A 244 -7.67 -3.32 -9.23
N PHE A 245 -8.43 -4.40 -9.10
CA PHE A 245 -8.58 -5.40 -10.16
C PHE A 245 -9.99 -5.51 -10.72
N LEU A 246 -11.03 -5.34 -9.89
CA LEU A 246 -12.41 -5.59 -10.32
C LEU A 246 -13.15 -4.31 -10.72
N GLU A 247 -12.95 -3.19 -10.01
CA GLU A 247 -13.68 -1.94 -10.32
C GLU A 247 -13.10 -1.17 -11.51
N GLN A 248 -11.84 -1.35 -11.85
CA GLN A 248 -11.23 -0.71 -13.03
C GLN A 248 -11.68 -1.32 -14.36
N GLU A 249 -12.43 -2.41 -14.37
CA GLU A 249 -12.95 -3.00 -15.62
C GLU A 249 -13.98 -2.13 -16.32
N SER A 250 -14.71 -1.30 -15.59
CA SER A 250 -15.66 -0.35 -16.16
C SER A 250 -15.03 0.88 -16.82
N ALA A 251 -13.74 1.16 -16.56
CA ALA A 251 -13.00 2.29 -17.14
C ALA A 251 -12.08 1.89 -18.33
N LYS A 252 -12.09 0.61 -18.73
CA LYS A 252 -11.15 0.07 -19.74
C LYS A 252 -11.48 0.42 -21.20
N GLU A 253 -12.55 1.15 -21.50
CA GLU A 253 -12.83 1.56 -22.91
C GLU A 253 -11.84 2.59 -23.47
N GLU A 254 -11.09 3.33 -22.65
CA GLU A 254 -10.15 4.37 -23.12
C GLU A 254 -8.68 3.90 -23.29
N TRP A 255 -8.28 2.71 -22.84
CA TRP A 255 -6.88 2.23 -22.90
C TRP A 255 -6.52 1.43 -24.16
N GLN A 256 -7.43 1.36 -25.13
CA GLN A 256 -7.27 0.49 -26.32
C GLN A 256 -6.28 0.97 -27.40
N CYS A 257 -5.62 2.11 -27.27
CA CYS A 257 -4.94 2.74 -28.42
C CYS A 257 -3.41 2.75 -28.46
N SER A 258 -2.67 2.23 -27.47
CA SER A 258 -1.21 2.42 -27.44
C SER A 258 -0.30 1.19 -27.60
N VAL A 259 -0.83 -0.02 -27.75
CA VAL A 259 -0.01 -1.26 -27.82
C VAL A 259 -0.02 -1.93 -29.21
N LEU A 260 -0.66 -1.39 -30.21
CA LEU A 260 -0.81 -1.98 -31.56
C LEU A 260 0.24 -1.50 -32.58
N SER A 261 1.52 -1.47 -32.25
CA SER A 261 2.57 -1.11 -33.24
C SER A 261 3.60 -2.22 -33.54
N SER A 262 3.34 -3.50 -33.23
CA SER A 262 4.18 -4.60 -33.72
C SER A 262 3.31 -5.69 -34.36
N GLY A 263 3.21 -5.64 -35.69
CA GLY A 263 2.38 -6.48 -36.53
C GLY A 263 2.62 -8.00 -36.42
N ARG A 264 1.95 -8.67 -35.48
CA ARG A 264 1.63 -10.09 -35.51
C ARG A 264 0.21 -10.27 -35.00
N GLU A 265 -0.67 -10.82 -35.87
CA GLU A 265 -2.02 -11.26 -35.50
C GLU A 265 -1.93 -12.39 -34.46
N LEU A 266 -2.05 -12.03 -33.20
CA LEU A 266 -2.36 -12.96 -32.11
C LEU A 266 -3.71 -12.50 -31.56
N ASP A 267 -4.64 -13.44 -31.35
CA ASP A 267 -5.96 -13.13 -30.81
C ASP A 267 -5.83 -12.32 -29.50
N PRO A 268 -6.13 -11.00 -29.53
CA PRO A 268 -5.87 -10.12 -28.39
C PRO A 268 -6.67 -10.49 -27.14
N ASN A 269 -7.82 -11.17 -27.32
CA ASN A 269 -8.72 -11.51 -26.22
C ASN A 269 -8.22 -12.74 -25.45
N ARG A 270 -7.66 -13.74 -26.13
CA ARG A 270 -7.14 -14.94 -25.50
C ARG A 270 -5.84 -14.70 -24.71
N ILE A 271 -5.00 -13.79 -25.21
CA ILE A 271 -3.79 -13.32 -24.52
C ILE A 271 -4.16 -12.45 -23.33
N ARG A 272 -5.19 -11.62 -23.45
CA ARG A 272 -5.68 -10.70 -22.44
C ARG A 272 -6.30 -11.42 -21.22
N GLU A 273 -7.05 -12.48 -21.44
CA GLU A 273 -7.69 -13.24 -20.36
C GLU A 273 -6.70 -14.08 -19.53
N GLN A 274 -5.63 -14.62 -20.14
CA GLN A 274 -4.63 -15.45 -19.45
C GLN A 274 -3.51 -14.64 -18.78
N VAL A 275 -3.26 -13.40 -19.21
CA VAL A 275 -2.08 -12.59 -18.78
C VAL A 275 -2.45 -11.53 -17.75
N LEU A 276 -3.70 -11.15 -17.61
CA LEU A 276 -4.11 -9.95 -16.84
C LEU A 276 -4.89 -10.22 -15.55
N ASN A 277 -5.27 -11.47 -15.25
CA ASN A 277 -5.99 -11.78 -14.02
C ASN A 277 -5.35 -12.99 -13.30
N PRO A 278 -4.33 -12.78 -12.45
CA PRO A 278 -3.82 -13.86 -11.61
C PRO A 278 -4.93 -14.38 -10.67
N SER A 279 -4.88 -15.66 -10.34
CA SER A 279 -5.70 -16.19 -9.24
C SER A 279 -5.17 -15.60 -7.93
N VAL A 280 -5.85 -14.61 -7.38
CA VAL A 280 -5.50 -14.01 -6.09
C VAL A 280 -6.30 -14.70 -4.99
N HIS A 281 -5.59 -15.21 -3.99
CA HIS A 281 -6.16 -15.89 -2.84
C HIS A 281 -5.78 -15.18 -1.54
N PHE A 282 -6.63 -15.35 -0.53
CA PHE A 282 -6.44 -14.80 0.80
C PHE A 282 -6.55 -15.92 1.83
N LEU A 283 -5.59 -16.02 2.74
CA LEU A 283 -5.53 -17.06 3.74
C LEU A 283 -5.22 -16.50 5.12
N GLU A 284 -6.11 -16.71 6.07
CA GLU A 284 -5.82 -16.46 7.48
C GLU A 284 -4.94 -17.57 8.03
N SER A 285 -3.73 -17.23 8.46
CA SER A 285 -2.74 -18.17 8.98
C SER A 285 -1.67 -17.48 9.82
N ASP A 286 -1.22 -18.14 10.88
CA ASP A 286 0.02 -17.75 11.57
C ASP A 286 1.22 -18.31 10.78
N LEU A 287 1.75 -17.50 9.87
CA LEU A 287 2.72 -17.91 8.86
C LEU A 287 2.24 -19.17 8.12
N PHE A 288 2.91 -20.29 8.24
CA PHE A 288 2.70 -21.48 7.44
C PHE A 288 1.66 -22.46 7.99
N ASP A 289 1.05 -22.19 9.16
CA ASP A 289 0.25 -23.18 9.88
C ASP A 289 -0.94 -23.73 9.07
N ALA A 290 -1.67 -22.87 8.36
CA ALA A 290 -2.81 -23.30 7.52
C ALA A 290 -2.42 -23.55 6.04
N LEU A 291 -1.18 -23.24 5.66
CA LEU A 291 -0.75 -23.25 4.26
C LEU A 291 -0.80 -24.64 3.61
N PRO A 292 -0.35 -25.74 4.26
CA PRO A 292 -0.37 -27.06 3.64
C PRO A 292 -1.77 -27.50 3.19
N SER A 293 -2.77 -27.38 4.06
CA SER A 293 -4.16 -27.77 3.75
C SER A 293 -4.75 -26.90 2.64
N PHE A 294 -4.44 -25.61 2.63
CA PHE A 294 -4.89 -24.70 1.60
C PHE A 294 -4.27 -25.04 0.23
N MET A 295 -2.98 -25.30 0.20
CA MET A 295 -2.28 -25.68 -1.04
C MET A 295 -2.83 -26.97 -1.63
N GLU A 296 -3.13 -27.98 -0.79
CA GLU A 296 -3.76 -29.24 -1.21
C GLU A 296 -5.15 -28.98 -1.82
N GLU A 297 -5.99 -28.17 -1.14
CA GLU A 297 -7.34 -27.81 -1.64
C GLU A 297 -7.29 -27.09 -2.99
N LYS A 298 -6.33 -26.19 -3.18
CA LYS A 298 -6.22 -25.36 -4.40
C LYS A 298 -5.35 -26.00 -5.49
N GLY A 299 -4.72 -27.14 -5.23
CA GLY A 299 -3.80 -27.78 -6.17
C GLY A 299 -2.55 -26.97 -6.44
N ILE A 300 -2.06 -26.21 -5.45
CA ILE A 300 -0.83 -25.43 -5.54
C ILE A 300 0.32 -26.32 -5.04
N SER A 301 1.34 -26.54 -5.88
CA SER A 301 2.47 -27.40 -5.53
C SER A 301 3.54 -26.68 -4.73
N ALA A 302 3.94 -25.48 -5.18
CA ALA A 302 4.98 -24.65 -4.56
C ALA A 302 4.95 -23.24 -5.16
N PHE A 303 5.73 -22.33 -4.58
CA PHE A 303 5.85 -20.95 -5.01
C PHE A 303 7.24 -20.64 -5.61
N ASP A 304 7.27 -19.74 -6.57
CA ASP A 304 8.51 -19.20 -7.16
C ASP A 304 9.14 -18.14 -6.27
N ILE A 305 8.29 -17.34 -5.63
CA ILE A 305 8.69 -16.21 -4.81
C ILE A 305 7.93 -16.26 -3.48
N LEU A 306 8.65 -16.12 -2.38
CA LEU A 306 8.14 -15.79 -1.07
C LEU A 306 8.59 -14.37 -0.75
N VAL A 307 7.64 -13.49 -0.50
CA VAL A 307 7.89 -12.11 -0.08
C VAL A 307 7.21 -11.83 1.26
N SER A 308 7.83 -11.00 2.09
CA SER A 308 7.22 -10.57 3.35
C SER A 308 7.81 -9.26 3.87
N ASN A 309 6.97 -8.44 4.46
CA ASN A 309 7.36 -7.44 5.45
C ASN A 309 6.86 -7.93 6.82
N PRO A 310 7.60 -8.82 7.51
CA PRO A 310 7.15 -9.41 8.76
C PRO A 310 7.37 -8.42 9.91
N PRO A 311 6.67 -8.59 11.05
CA PRO A 311 6.97 -7.84 12.26
C PRO A 311 8.44 -8.06 12.70
N TYR A 312 9.18 -6.97 12.88
CA TYR A 312 10.62 -7.04 13.21
C TYR A 312 11.08 -6.12 14.35
N ILE A 313 10.16 -5.38 14.95
CA ILE A 313 10.50 -4.47 16.05
C ILE A 313 10.61 -5.28 17.35
N ARG A 314 11.68 -5.05 18.07
CA ARG A 314 11.84 -5.63 19.41
C ARG A 314 10.71 -5.15 20.32
N ARG A 315 10.13 -6.09 21.07
CA ARG A 315 8.98 -5.82 21.94
C ARG A 315 9.21 -4.70 22.94
N ASP A 316 10.42 -4.61 23.52
CA ASP A 316 10.81 -3.60 24.51
C ASP A 316 10.96 -2.19 23.91
N VAL A 317 11.01 -2.07 22.58
CA VAL A 317 11.18 -0.80 21.87
C VAL A 317 9.85 -0.23 21.39
N ILE A 318 8.80 -1.05 21.24
CA ILE A 318 7.52 -0.64 20.65
C ILE A 318 6.92 0.59 21.33
N GLU A 319 6.95 0.64 22.67
CA GLU A 319 6.41 1.78 23.43
C GLU A 319 7.21 3.08 23.27
N THR A 320 8.43 2.99 22.74
CA THR A 320 9.32 4.15 22.52
C THR A 320 9.25 4.72 21.11
N LEU A 321 8.48 4.07 20.23
CA LEU A 321 8.27 4.53 18.87
C LEU A 321 7.44 5.81 18.83
N ASP A 322 7.45 6.48 17.69
CA ASP A 322 6.57 7.63 17.45
C ASP A 322 5.12 7.30 17.80
N ALA A 323 4.44 8.28 18.39
CA ALA A 323 3.07 8.10 18.89
C ALA A 323 2.10 7.60 17.82
N GLU A 324 2.30 7.97 16.55
CA GLU A 324 1.55 7.48 15.39
C GLU A 324 1.64 5.97 15.26
N VAL A 325 2.82 5.42 15.46
CA VAL A 325 3.10 3.98 15.33
C VAL A 325 2.69 3.26 16.61
N ALA A 326 3.25 3.68 17.77
CA ALA A 326 3.06 3.00 19.05
C ALA A 326 1.59 2.92 19.50
N LEU A 327 0.77 3.95 19.22
CA LEU A 327 -0.60 4.07 19.73
C LEU A 327 -1.68 3.71 18.71
N HIS A 328 -1.36 3.70 17.42
CA HIS A 328 -2.38 3.66 16.37
C HIS A 328 -2.15 2.60 15.30
N GLU A 329 -0.97 2.00 15.18
CA GLU A 329 -0.74 0.85 14.31
C GLU A 329 -0.88 -0.47 15.09
N PRO A 330 -1.31 -1.57 14.43
CA PRO A 330 -1.53 -2.83 15.13
C PRO A 330 -0.22 -3.38 15.74
N VAL A 331 -0.20 -3.66 17.04
CA VAL A 331 0.97 -4.28 17.70
C VAL A 331 1.38 -5.58 17.01
N LEU A 332 0.39 -6.35 16.50
CA LEU A 332 0.64 -7.58 15.74
C LEU A 332 1.51 -7.35 14.49
N ALA A 333 1.45 -6.17 13.88
CA ALA A 333 2.25 -5.81 12.72
C ALA A 333 3.65 -5.28 13.09
N LEU A 334 3.92 -5.04 14.38
CA LEU A 334 5.17 -4.46 14.86
C LEU A 334 6.04 -5.46 15.62
N ASP A 335 5.43 -6.30 16.50
CA ASP A 335 6.13 -7.13 17.48
C ASP A 335 6.86 -8.31 16.84
N GLY A 336 8.15 -8.17 16.62
CA GLY A 336 9.07 -9.21 16.13
C GLY A 336 9.62 -10.13 17.23
N GLY A 337 9.12 -10.03 18.47
CA GLY A 337 9.59 -10.84 19.60
C GLY A 337 10.66 -10.14 20.44
N GLY A 338 11.36 -10.92 21.26
CA GLY A 338 12.33 -10.38 22.23
C GLY A 338 13.53 -9.69 21.59
N ASP A 339 14.03 -10.21 20.49
CA ASP A 339 15.15 -9.64 19.73
C ASP A 339 14.77 -9.15 18.31
N GLY A 340 13.46 -9.18 17.99
CA GLY A 340 12.96 -8.74 16.70
C GLY A 340 13.18 -9.74 15.55
N LEU A 341 13.60 -10.98 15.85
CA LEU A 341 14.03 -11.95 14.83
C LEU A 341 13.15 -13.21 14.76
N ASP A 342 12.06 -13.30 15.54
CA ASP A 342 11.27 -14.52 15.64
C ASP A 342 10.64 -14.94 14.31
N PHE A 343 10.12 -13.99 13.55
CA PHE A 343 9.53 -14.24 12.23
C PHE A 343 10.59 -14.73 11.24
N TYR A 344 11.77 -14.13 11.19
CA TYR A 344 12.84 -14.54 10.28
C TYR A 344 13.31 -15.97 10.54
N ARG A 345 13.38 -16.40 11.83
CA ARG A 345 13.73 -17.77 12.17
C ARG A 345 12.70 -18.75 11.67
N ARG A 346 11.40 -18.44 11.82
CA ARG A 346 10.32 -19.31 11.31
C ARG A 346 10.31 -19.30 9.79
N ILE A 347 10.40 -18.15 9.13
CA ILE A 347 10.40 -18.04 7.67
C ILE A 347 11.58 -18.80 7.07
N ALA A 348 12.78 -18.66 7.60
CA ALA A 348 13.96 -19.38 7.12
C ALA A 348 13.84 -20.90 7.28
N LYS A 349 13.31 -21.37 8.42
CA LYS A 349 13.19 -22.78 8.72
C LYS A 349 12.08 -23.46 7.91
N GLU A 350 10.91 -22.86 7.83
CA GLU A 350 9.69 -23.46 7.30
C GLU A 350 9.48 -23.12 5.82
N GLY A 351 9.84 -21.90 5.39
CA GLY A 351 9.54 -21.37 4.06
C GLY A 351 10.10 -22.19 2.90
N LYS A 352 11.26 -22.81 3.09
CA LYS A 352 11.88 -23.68 2.08
C LYS A 352 11.01 -24.87 1.65
N CYS A 353 10.10 -25.32 2.51
CA CYS A 353 9.19 -26.42 2.19
C CYS A 353 8.07 -26.03 1.20
N PHE A 354 7.85 -24.74 1.01
CA PHE A 354 6.80 -24.18 0.16
C PHE A 354 7.32 -23.53 -1.11
N LEU A 355 8.64 -23.50 -1.27
CA LEU A 355 9.30 -22.94 -2.44
C LEU A 355 9.71 -24.02 -3.43
N LEU A 356 9.66 -23.68 -4.70
CA LEU A 356 10.30 -24.49 -5.74
C LEU A 356 11.81 -24.57 -5.50
N PRO A 357 12.51 -25.62 -5.97
CA PRO A 357 13.98 -25.63 -6.01
C PRO A 357 14.51 -24.38 -6.73
N GLY A 358 15.34 -23.59 -6.05
CA GLY A 358 15.79 -22.29 -6.55
C GLY A 358 14.74 -21.17 -6.48
N GLY A 359 13.64 -21.38 -5.77
CA GLY A 359 12.67 -20.33 -5.43
C GLY A 359 13.33 -19.23 -4.59
N ARG A 360 12.81 -18.03 -4.68
CA ARG A 360 13.45 -16.83 -4.12
C ARG A 360 12.67 -16.28 -2.96
N VAL A 361 13.40 -15.77 -1.98
CA VAL A 361 12.87 -15.11 -0.79
C VAL A 361 13.28 -13.65 -0.81
N TYR A 362 12.34 -12.77 -0.53
CA TYR A 362 12.56 -11.34 -0.37
C TYR A 362 11.88 -10.89 0.92
N LEU A 363 12.65 -10.32 1.84
CA LEU A 363 12.13 -9.88 3.14
C LEU A 363 12.49 -8.43 3.40
N GLU A 364 11.58 -7.66 3.96
CA GLU A 364 11.95 -6.43 4.63
C GLU A 364 12.62 -6.75 5.98
N ILE A 365 13.62 -5.95 6.34
CA ILE A 365 14.37 -6.08 7.59
C ILE A 365 14.55 -4.71 8.27
N GLY A 366 14.75 -4.73 9.58
CA GLY A 366 15.21 -3.54 10.30
C GLY A 366 16.63 -3.16 9.87
N TYR A 367 16.91 -1.86 9.83
CA TYR A 367 18.19 -1.31 9.33
C TYR A 367 19.44 -1.82 10.09
N ASP A 368 19.25 -2.34 11.29
CA ASP A 368 20.30 -2.89 12.15
C ASP A 368 20.30 -4.43 12.22
N GLN A 369 19.46 -5.10 11.43
CA GLN A 369 19.24 -6.55 11.49
C GLN A 369 19.94 -7.32 10.37
N GLY A 370 20.52 -6.66 9.37
CA GLY A 370 21.05 -7.26 8.14
C GLY A 370 21.91 -8.50 8.37
N GLU A 371 22.98 -8.40 9.15
CA GLU A 371 23.89 -9.51 9.44
C GLU A 371 23.22 -10.65 10.23
N SER A 372 22.31 -10.32 11.16
CA SER A 372 21.62 -11.32 11.97
C SER A 372 20.67 -12.16 11.10
N VAL A 373 19.86 -11.49 10.27
CA VAL A 373 18.92 -12.17 9.37
C VAL A 373 19.66 -12.99 8.31
N LYS A 374 20.71 -12.42 7.71
CA LYS A 374 21.59 -13.11 6.77
C LYS A 374 22.14 -14.41 7.37
N SER A 375 22.67 -14.35 8.61
CA SER A 375 23.19 -15.52 9.32
C SER A 375 22.13 -16.60 9.57
N ILE A 376 20.87 -16.20 9.87
CA ILE A 376 19.75 -17.13 10.04
C ILE A 376 19.50 -17.90 8.75
N PHE A 377 19.38 -17.22 7.61
CA PHE A 377 19.09 -17.84 6.32
C PHE A 377 20.24 -18.73 5.84
N GLN A 378 21.49 -18.30 6.02
CA GLN A 378 22.67 -19.11 5.69
C GLN A 378 22.71 -20.43 6.50
N LYS A 379 22.42 -20.39 7.81
CA LYS A 379 22.35 -21.57 8.67
C LYS A 379 21.25 -22.56 8.24
N GLU A 380 20.16 -22.08 7.68
CA GLU A 380 19.07 -22.92 7.15
C GLU A 380 19.35 -23.44 5.73
N GLY A 381 20.53 -23.13 5.17
CA GLY A 381 21.00 -23.67 3.89
C GLY A 381 20.59 -22.87 2.65
N TYR A 382 20.04 -21.65 2.83
CA TYR A 382 19.76 -20.79 1.67
C TYR A 382 21.06 -20.34 1.00
N ARG A 383 21.00 -20.16 -0.32
CA ARG A 383 22.11 -19.71 -1.16
C ARG A 383 21.93 -18.25 -1.53
N GLU A 384 22.98 -17.61 -2.03
CA GLU A 384 22.94 -16.24 -2.55
C GLU A 384 22.26 -15.26 -1.57
N VAL A 385 22.59 -15.40 -0.26
CA VAL A 385 21.99 -14.59 0.78
C VAL A 385 22.63 -13.19 0.78
N GLU A 386 21.86 -12.21 0.33
CA GLU A 386 22.30 -10.81 0.16
C GLU A 386 21.41 -9.88 0.98
N VAL A 387 22.02 -8.86 1.57
CA VAL A 387 21.31 -7.72 2.16
C VAL A 387 21.41 -6.56 1.19
N PHE A 388 20.29 -5.88 0.94
CA PHE A 388 20.25 -4.70 0.08
C PHE A 388 19.63 -3.50 0.79
N GLN A 389 19.95 -2.32 0.29
CA GLN A 389 19.64 -1.05 0.93
C GLN A 389 18.43 -0.37 0.31
N ASP A 390 17.78 0.50 1.11
CA ASP A 390 16.78 1.44 0.65
C ASP A 390 17.41 2.67 -0.03
N TYR A 391 16.59 3.62 -0.46
CA TYR A 391 17.02 4.85 -1.14
C TYR A 391 17.85 5.78 -0.25
N GLU A 392 17.82 5.61 1.08
CA GLU A 392 18.64 6.34 2.03
C GLU A 392 19.96 5.65 2.37
N GLY A 393 20.22 4.47 1.77
CA GLY A 393 21.43 3.69 1.99
C GLY A 393 21.45 2.90 3.29
N ARG A 394 20.29 2.63 3.89
CA ARG A 394 20.15 1.78 5.08
C ARG A 394 19.81 0.37 4.67
N ASP A 395 20.31 -0.63 5.38
CA ASP A 395 19.89 -2.01 5.16
C ASP A 395 18.35 -2.11 5.29
N ARG A 396 17.70 -2.64 4.25
CA ARG A 396 16.24 -2.68 4.22
C ARG A 396 15.68 -4.01 3.76
N GLY A 397 16.38 -4.72 2.94
CA GLY A 397 15.88 -5.98 2.43
C GLY A 397 16.89 -7.10 2.47
N LEU A 398 16.38 -8.32 2.52
CA LEU A 398 17.15 -9.54 2.35
C LEU A 398 16.63 -10.29 1.12
N TYR A 399 17.55 -10.71 0.27
CA TYR A 399 17.35 -11.66 -0.83
C TYR A 399 18.00 -12.99 -0.48
N ALA A 400 17.35 -14.10 -0.81
CA ALA A 400 17.93 -15.43 -0.67
C ALA A 400 17.31 -16.43 -1.66
N VAL A 401 18.07 -17.45 -2.03
CA VAL A 401 17.63 -18.54 -2.90
C VAL A 401 17.45 -19.82 -2.09
N SER A 402 16.27 -20.45 -2.23
CA SER A 402 15.94 -21.70 -1.56
C SER A 402 16.96 -22.79 -1.92
N PRO A 403 17.34 -23.65 -0.95
CA PRO A 403 18.15 -24.84 -1.26
C PRO A 403 17.45 -25.73 -2.28
N THR A 404 18.25 -26.46 -3.07
CA THR A 404 17.75 -27.45 -4.06
C THR A 404 17.33 -28.73 -3.39
#